data_a801071a45a43722f4df79825977c2bd
#
_entry.id   a801071a45a43722f4df79825977c2bd
#
_cell.length_a   1.000
_cell.length_b   1.000
_cell.length_c   1.000
_cell.angle_alpha   90.00
_cell.angle_beta   90.00
_cell.angle_gamma   90.00
#
_symmetry.space_group_name_H-M   'P 1'
#
loop_
_entity.id
_entity.type
_entity.pdbx_description
1 polymer ?
#
loop_
_entity_poly.entity_id
_entity_poly.type
_entity_poly.pdbx_seq_one_letter_code
_entity_poly.pdbx_strand_id
1 'polypeptide(L)'
;MVDLGGIHARLGILRHGGELTTTTEVALTVADGPEPVLTQVTAALRDLASAAPDGGRLLGVGISLPGPVDVVRRALDSPSRMPGWSGFDVGTWLEEALGVPAVVENDANAMAVGEHFGHARRTRHSVSVKAGTAIGAGILADDRLHRGAGGAAGDITHTPIPAAADTPCSCGNRGCLETVASGAALVRLLREQGYDVAATADVLALVRNADPVATTLTRTAGRHLGEVLCTVVNFFNPGAVYLGGALSTLEPFVSAIRSQIYSGAHPLMTRDLVIAPSALGADANLVGVGRLLEDALVPHALATTPSEGPR
;
A
#
# COMPACT_ATOMS: atom_id res chain seq x y z
N MET A 1 0.96 -12.10 10.21
CA MET A 1 1.12 -10.97 9.27
C MET A 1 0.56 -9.72 9.90
N VAL A 2 1.17 -8.58 9.62
CA VAL A 2 0.79 -7.27 10.19
C VAL A 2 0.72 -6.23 9.09
N ASP A 3 -0.36 -5.45 9.05
CA ASP A 3 -0.45 -4.19 8.31
C ASP A 3 -0.56 -3.05 9.33
N LEU A 4 0.52 -2.28 9.46
CA LEU A 4 0.58 -1.17 10.40
C LEU A 4 0.05 0.10 9.74
N GLY A 5 -1.07 0.61 10.22
CA GLY A 5 -1.59 1.93 9.86
C GLY A 5 -1.18 3.00 10.84
N GLY A 6 -1.62 4.25 10.62
CA GLY A 6 -1.30 5.39 11.50
C GLY A 6 -1.91 5.30 12.90
N ILE A 7 -3.10 4.72 13.02
CA ILE A 7 -3.92 4.68 14.25
C ILE A 7 -4.43 3.28 14.59
N HIS A 8 -4.09 2.28 13.82
CA HIS A 8 -4.45 0.87 14.04
C HIS A 8 -3.46 -0.05 13.36
N ALA A 9 -3.38 -1.29 13.79
CA ALA A 9 -2.75 -2.37 13.07
C ALA A 9 -3.78 -3.46 12.78
N ARG A 10 -3.79 -3.96 11.54
CA ARG A 10 -4.51 -5.16 11.15
C ARG A 10 -3.56 -6.35 11.19
N LEU A 11 -3.94 -7.40 11.87
CA LEU A 11 -3.15 -8.61 12.03
C LEU A 11 -3.89 -9.81 11.44
N GLY A 12 -3.14 -10.79 10.97
CA GLY A 12 -3.74 -12.01 10.46
C GLY A 12 -2.79 -13.20 10.46
N ILE A 13 -3.35 -14.41 10.52
CA ILE A 13 -2.64 -15.66 10.33
C ILE A 13 -2.79 -16.09 8.87
N LEU A 14 -1.67 -16.16 8.18
CA LEU A 14 -1.59 -16.69 6.81
C LEU A 14 -1.02 -18.11 6.89
N ARG A 15 -1.73 -19.08 6.35
CA ARG A 15 -1.23 -20.46 6.21
C ARG A 15 -0.29 -20.53 5.02
N HIS A 16 0.60 -21.52 5.06
CA HIS A 16 1.41 -21.85 3.89
C HIS A 16 0.49 -22.10 2.68
N GLY A 17 0.82 -21.48 1.54
CA GLY A 17 -0.05 -21.47 0.36
C GLY A 17 -0.94 -20.22 0.24
N GLY A 18 -0.90 -19.31 1.23
CA GLY A 18 -1.46 -17.96 1.15
C GLY A 18 -2.91 -17.81 1.57
N GLU A 19 -3.49 -18.79 2.25
CA GLU A 19 -4.82 -18.68 2.83
C GLU A 19 -4.77 -17.86 4.12
N LEU A 20 -5.50 -16.74 4.15
CA LEU A 20 -5.70 -15.90 5.34
C LEU A 20 -6.87 -16.48 6.15
N THR A 21 -6.60 -17.00 7.34
CA THR A 21 -7.59 -17.75 8.11
C THR A 21 -8.25 -16.98 9.24
N THR A 22 -7.51 -16.05 9.85
CA THR A 22 -7.99 -15.29 11.01
C THR A 22 -7.41 -13.89 10.94
N THR A 23 -8.24 -12.88 11.18
CA THR A 23 -7.80 -11.49 11.25
C THR A 23 -8.33 -10.81 12.50
N THR A 24 -7.58 -9.84 13.00
CA THR A 24 -7.99 -8.94 14.09
C THR A 24 -7.44 -7.55 13.86
N GLU A 25 -8.00 -6.56 14.55
CA GLU A 25 -7.51 -5.19 14.53
C GLU A 25 -7.16 -4.74 15.95
N VAL A 26 -6.07 -4.00 16.07
CA VAL A 26 -5.59 -3.41 17.31
C VAL A 26 -5.52 -1.91 17.12
N ALA A 27 -6.20 -1.18 17.99
CA ALA A 27 -6.07 0.29 18.05
C ALA A 27 -4.72 0.65 18.66
N LEU A 28 -3.97 1.50 17.99
CA LEU A 28 -2.67 1.98 18.41
C LEU A 28 -2.37 3.31 17.71
N THR A 29 -1.30 3.97 18.11
CA THR A 29 -0.86 5.21 17.47
C THR A 29 0.63 5.10 17.14
N VAL A 30 0.99 5.11 15.84
CA VAL A 30 2.40 4.99 15.42
C VAL A 30 3.29 6.13 15.94
N ALA A 31 2.69 7.26 16.31
CA ALA A 31 3.41 8.39 16.91
C ALA A 31 3.93 8.11 18.34
N ASP A 32 3.46 7.04 18.99
CA ASP A 32 3.97 6.60 20.29
C ASP A 32 5.39 6.01 20.21
N GLY A 33 5.90 5.84 18.99
CA GLY A 33 7.23 5.31 18.71
C GLY A 33 7.26 3.79 18.48
N PRO A 34 8.40 3.25 17.99
CA PRO A 34 8.47 1.87 17.55
C PRO A 34 8.30 0.85 18.68
N GLU A 35 9.00 0.99 19.80
CA GLU A 35 8.99 0.00 20.87
C GLU A 35 7.60 -0.23 21.50
N PRO A 36 6.86 0.82 21.93
CA PRO A 36 5.51 0.62 22.48
C PRO A 36 4.54 -0.01 21.47
N VAL A 37 4.60 0.45 20.21
CA VAL A 37 3.73 -0.06 19.14
C VAL A 37 4.04 -1.52 18.82
N LEU A 38 5.31 -1.86 18.60
CA LEU A 38 5.71 -3.23 18.28
C LEU A 38 5.49 -4.19 19.46
N THR A 39 5.58 -3.71 20.70
CA THR A 39 5.21 -4.51 21.89
C THR A 39 3.72 -4.89 21.87
N GLN A 40 2.84 -3.97 21.56
CA GLN A 40 1.40 -4.24 21.44
C GLN A 40 1.12 -5.19 20.27
N VAL A 41 1.75 -4.95 19.11
CA VAL A 41 1.60 -5.80 17.91
C VAL A 41 2.04 -7.24 18.20
N THR A 42 3.21 -7.44 18.81
CA THR A 42 3.72 -8.80 19.10
C THR A 42 2.91 -9.53 20.17
N ALA A 43 2.37 -8.81 21.17
CA ALA A 43 1.43 -9.40 22.12
C ALA A 43 0.18 -9.92 21.39
N ALA A 44 -0.45 -9.08 20.57
CA ALA A 44 -1.63 -9.46 19.80
C ALA A 44 -1.34 -10.60 18.79
N LEU A 45 -0.15 -10.64 18.18
CA LEU A 45 0.26 -11.76 17.32
C LEU A 45 0.38 -13.08 18.07
N ARG A 46 0.93 -13.06 19.29
CA ARG A 46 1.02 -14.26 20.14
C ARG A 46 -0.36 -14.76 20.53
N ASP A 47 -1.28 -13.87 20.91
CA ASP A 47 -2.65 -14.21 21.27
C ASP A 47 -3.37 -14.84 20.05
N LEU A 48 -3.24 -14.21 18.88
CA LEU A 48 -3.82 -14.68 17.63
C LEU A 48 -3.27 -16.07 17.22
N ALA A 49 -1.96 -16.28 17.36
CA ALA A 49 -1.31 -17.56 17.07
C ALA A 49 -1.74 -18.65 18.05
N SER A 50 -1.88 -18.32 19.34
CA SER A 50 -2.31 -19.27 20.39
C SER A 50 -3.76 -19.69 20.21
N ALA A 51 -4.60 -18.83 19.63
CA ALA A 51 -6.00 -19.12 19.33
C ALA A 51 -6.20 -19.90 18.01
N ALA A 52 -5.15 -20.12 17.22
CA ALA A 52 -5.25 -20.84 15.96
C ALA A 52 -5.63 -22.32 16.20
N PRO A 53 -6.58 -22.89 15.42
CA PRO A 53 -7.13 -24.23 15.67
C PRO A 53 -6.09 -25.35 15.71
N ASP A 54 -4.97 -25.18 15.02
CA ASP A 54 -3.94 -26.20 14.86
C ASP A 54 -2.80 -26.08 15.90
N GLY A 55 -2.92 -25.17 16.89
CA GLY A 55 -1.85 -24.88 17.86
C GLY A 55 -0.56 -24.45 17.15
N GLY A 56 -0.71 -23.71 16.04
CA GLY A 56 0.27 -23.58 14.99
C GLY A 56 1.58 -22.93 15.44
N ARG A 57 2.68 -23.56 15.09
CA ARG A 57 4.01 -22.96 15.17
C ARG A 57 4.11 -21.80 14.19
N LEU A 58 4.48 -20.62 14.66
CA LEU A 58 4.84 -19.51 13.79
C LEU A 58 6.10 -19.86 13.00
N LEU A 59 6.06 -19.69 11.68
CA LEU A 59 7.19 -19.93 10.79
C LEU A 59 7.95 -18.63 10.49
N GLY A 60 7.29 -17.49 10.63
CA GLY A 60 7.85 -16.18 10.41
C GLY A 60 6.81 -15.08 10.60
N VAL A 61 7.24 -13.83 10.54
CA VAL A 61 6.39 -12.65 10.63
C VAL A 61 6.66 -11.70 9.45
N GLY A 62 5.61 -11.24 8.81
CA GLY A 62 5.66 -10.16 7.82
C GLY A 62 4.94 -8.94 8.35
N ILE A 63 5.57 -7.76 8.21
CA ILE A 63 4.97 -6.47 8.57
C ILE A 63 5.05 -5.49 7.41
N SER A 64 3.93 -4.84 7.10
CA SER A 64 3.90 -3.67 6.23
C SER A 64 3.82 -2.39 7.04
N LEU A 65 4.57 -1.37 6.61
CA LEU A 65 4.73 -0.09 7.29
C LEU A 65 4.41 1.07 6.34
N PRO A 66 3.75 2.14 6.83
CA PRO A 66 3.56 3.35 6.02
C PRO A 66 4.86 4.15 5.95
N GLY A 67 5.33 4.41 4.73
CA GLY A 67 6.54 5.18 4.44
C GLY A 67 7.65 4.37 3.77
N PRO A 68 8.77 5.03 3.40
CA PRO A 68 9.88 4.36 2.71
C PRO A 68 10.55 3.32 3.61
N VAL A 69 10.72 2.11 3.09
CA VAL A 69 11.38 0.99 3.79
C VAL A 69 12.67 0.62 3.07
N ASP A 70 13.78 0.67 3.78
CA ASP A 70 15.01 -0.01 3.39
C ASP A 70 14.89 -1.49 3.77
N VAL A 71 14.63 -2.33 2.77
CA VAL A 71 14.41 -3.77 2.98
C VAL A 71 15.67 -4.52 3.39
N VAL A 72 16.87 -3.99 3.11
CA VAL A 72 18.15 -4.58 3.52
C VAL A 72 18.38 -4.32 5.01
N ARG A 73 18.14 -3.10 5.46
CA ARG A 73 18.24 -2.70 6.87
C ARG A 73 17.00 -3.05 7.68
N ARG A 74 15.92 -3.44 7.00
CA ARG A 74 14.60 -3.73 7.58
C ARG A 74 14.06 -2.62 8.48
N ALA A 75 14.29 -1.38 8.05
CA ALA A 75 14.04 -0.15 8.78
C ALA A 75 13.33 0.89 7.90
N LEU A 76 12.60 1.80 8.52
CA LEU A 76 12.07 2.98 7.81
C LEU A 76 13.17 4.01 7.57
N ASP A 77 13.17 4.60 6.38
CA ASP A 77 14.04 5.75 6.07
C ASP A 77 13.22 7.05 6.09
N SER A 78 13.50 7.87 7.09
CA SER A 78 12.96 9.24 7.24
C SER A 78 11.42 9.35 7.05
N PRO A 79 10.62 8.53 7.73
CA PRO A 79 9.16 8.56 7.57
C PRO A 79 8.57 9.86 8.13
N SER A 80 7.87 10.62 7.30
CA SER A 80 7.40 11.97 7.62
C SER A 80 6.35 12.06 8.75
N ARG A 81 5.72 10.94 9.11
CA ARG A 81 4.59 10.89 10.08
C ARG A 81 4.80 9.89 11.22
N MET A 82 6.01 9.35 11.38
CA MET A 82 6.33 8.32 12.35
C MET A 82 7.57 8.74 13.17
N PRO A 83 7.40 9.56 14.20
CA PRO A 83 8.52 10.01 15.03
C PRO A 83 9.20 8.83 15.73
N GLY A 84 10.53 8.82 15.73
CA GLY A 84 11.34 7.77 16.36
C GLY A 84 11.53 6.49 15.54
N TRP A 85 10.86 6.32 14.39
CA TRP A 85 10.96 5.12 13.56
C TRP A 85 12.13 5.15 12.56
N SER A 86 12.68 6.33 12.26
CA SER A 86 13.77 6.44 11.30
C SER A 86 15.01 5.69 11.77
N GLY A 87 15.46 4.72 10.96
CA GLY A 87 16.61 3.88 11.27
C GLY A 87 16.42 2.82 12.34
N PHE A 88 15.22 2.69 12.93
CA PHE A 88 14.92 1.62 13.87
C PHE A 88 14.81 0.28 13.13
N ASP A 89 15.60 -0.72 13.53
CA ASP A 89 15.60 -2.06 12.92
C ASP A 89 14.40 -2.87 13.40
N VAL A 90 13.28 -2.68 12.69
CA VAL A 90 12.01 -3.35 12.96
C VAL A 90 12.14 -4.86 12.79
N GLY A 91 12.93 -5.29 11.80
CA GLY A 91 13.14 -6.71 11.52
C GLY A 91 13.80 -7.43 12.67
N THR A 92 14.96 -6.95 13.12
CA THR A 92 15.67 -7.58 14.26
C THR A 92 14.83 -7.54 15.54
N TRP A 93 14.14 -6.43 15.79
CA TRP A 93 13.25 -6.32 16.95
C TRP A 93 12.15 -7.41 16.96
N LEU A 94 11.51 -7.63 15.79
CA LEU A 94 10.48 -8.68 15.65
C LEU A 94 11.05 -10.09 15.78
N GLU A 95 12.24 -10.34 15.22
CA GLU A 95 12.92 -11.64 15.33
C GLU A 95 13.29 -11.97 16.77
N GLU A 96 13.81 -11.01 17.52
CA GLU A 96 14.12 -11.18 18.95
C GLU A 96 12.83 -11.41 19.77
N ALA A 97 11.78 -10.62 19.49
CA ALA A 97 10.53 -10.74 20.22
C ALA A 97 9.79 -12.06 19.95
N LEU A 98 9.78 -12.56 18.71
CA LEU A 98 8.95 -13.71 18.31
C LEU A 98 9.74 -15.00 18.09
N GLY A 99 11.07 -14.95 18.00
CA GLY A 99 11.94 -16.12 17.76
C GLY A 99 11.79 -16.72 16.37
N VAL A 100 11.35 -15.94 15.37
CA VAL A 100 11.12 -16.36 13.98
C VAL A 100 11.60 -15.30 12.99
N PRO A 101 11.95 -15.67 11.75
CA PRO A 101 12.37 -14.72 10.73
C PRO A 101 11.33 -13.63 10.47
N ALA A 102 11.78 -12.41 10.17
CA ALA A 102 10.92 -11.25 9.89
C ALA A 102 11.18 -10.65 8.50
N VAL A 103 10.09 -10.26 7.81
CA VAL A 103 10.12 -9.45 6.60
C VAL A 103 9.42 -8.12 6.88
N VAL A 104 10.06 -7.03 6.46
CA VAL A 104 9.56 -5.67 6.58
C VAL A 104 9.42 -5.08 5.18
N GLU A 105 8.26 -4.53 4.85
CA GLU A 105 7.99 -3.96 3.54
C GLU A 105 7.15 -2.67 3.65
N ASN A 106 7.21 -1.83 2.63
CA ASN A 106 6.30 -0.70 2.50
C ASN A 106 4.87 -1.16 2.24
N ASP A 107 3.88 -0.43 2.77
CA ASP A 107 2.46 -0.79 2.70
C ASP A 107 1.90 -0.82 1.27
N ALA A 108 2.28 0.11 0.40
CA ALA A 108 1.83 0.10 -1.00
C ALA A 108 2.48 -1.05 -1.80
N ASN A 109 3.73 -1.38 -1.52
CA ASN A 109 4.43 -2.52 -2.08
C ASN A 109 3.78 -3.85 -1.63
N ALA A 110 3.50 -3.97 -0.34
CA ALA A 110 2.80 -5.14 0.20
C ALA A 110 1.43 -5.32 -0.45
N MET A 111 0.65 -4.23 -0.56
CA MET A 111 -0.63 -4.25 -1.27
C MET A 111 -0.47 -4.72 -2.72
N ALA A 112 0.56 -4.24 -3.43
CA ALA A 112 0.77 -4.61 -4.82
C ALA A 112 1.02 -6.12 -4.99
N VAL A 113 1.81 -6.72 -4.10
CA VAL A 113 2.02 -8.17 -4.08
C VAL A 113 0.73 -8.90 -3.77
N GLY A 114 -0.03 -8.46 -2.76
CA GLY A 114 -1.31 -9.06 -2.41
C GLY A 114 -2.31 -9.02 -3.55
N GLU A 115 -2.50 -7.87 -4.19
CA GLU A 115 -3.41 -7.71 -5.33
C GLU A 115 -3.03 -8.54 -6.54
N HIS A 116 -1.74 -8.69 -6.81
CA HIS A 116 -1.26 -9.56 -7.87
C HIS A 116 -1.72 -11.02 -7.67
N PHE A 117 -1.66 -11.53 -6.45
CA PHE A 117 -2.20 -12.84 -6.10
C PHE A 117 -3.73 -12.85 -6.06
N GLY A 118 -4.36 -11.84 -5.50
CA GLY A 118 -5.81 -11.69 -5.43
C GLY A 118 -6.49 -11.68 -6.81
N HIS A 119 -5.82 -11.13 -7.81
CA HIS A 119 -6.25 -11.16 -9.22
C HIS A 119 -5.75 -12.38 -10.00
N ALA A 120 -5.30 -13.42 -9.31
CA ALA A 120 -4.84 -14.69 -9.90
C ALA A 120 -3.73 -14.51 -10.97
N ARG A 121 -2.85 -13.54 -10.77
CA ARG A 121 -1.71 -13.23 -11.67
C ARG A 121 -2.14 -13.04 -13.13
N ARG A 122 -3.23 -12.32 -13.35
CA ARG A 122 -3.77 -12.08 -14.71
C ARG A 122 -2.81 -11.35 -15.63
N THR A 123 -1.84 -10.66 -15.10
CA THR A 123 -0.78 -9.96 -15.83
C THR A 123 0.52 -10.02 -15.07
N ARG A 124 1.64 -10.11 -15.78
CA ARG A 124 2.99 -10.12 -15.18
C ARG A 124 3.48 -8.73 -14.79
N HIS A 125 2.82 -7.68 -15.29
CA HIS A 125 3.17 -6.28 -15.05
C HIS A 125 1.94 -5.54 -14.55
N SER A 126 1.97 -5.03 -13.34
CA SER A 126 0.86 -4.28 -12.76
C SER A 126 1.35 -3.12 -11.89
N VAL A 127 0.47 -2.15 -11.73
CA VAL A 127 0.63 -1.06 -10.77
C VAL A 127 -0.54 -1.11 -9.82
N SER A 128 -0.29 -1.18 -8.52
CA SER A 128 -1.33 -1.11 -7.51
C SER A 128 -1.21 0.22 -6.77
N VAL A 129 -2.31 0.95 -6.68
CA VAL A 129 -2.36 2.28 -6.05
C VAL A 129 -3.18 2.20 -4.78
N LYS A 130 -2.55 2.48 -3.65
CA LYS A 130 -3.20 2.65 -2.35
C LYS A 130 -3.62 4.10 -2.19
N ALA A 131 -4.91 4.40 -2.33
CA ALA A 131 -5.47 5.74 -2.14
C ALA A 131 -6.27 5.79 -0.83
N GLY A 132 -5.65 6.32 0.20
CA GLY A 132 -6.20 6.46 1.55
C GLY A 132 -5.89 7.84 2.13
N THR A 133 -5.55 7.90 3.41
CA THR A 133 -5.08 9.14 4.06
C THR A 133 -3.86 9.70 3.35
N ALA A 134 -2.93 8.83 2.96
CA ALA A 134 -1.85 9.10 2.00
C ALA A 134 -2.10 8.31 0.70
N ILE A 135 -1.33 8.61 -0.35
CA ILE A 135 -1.28 7.85 -1.58
C ILE A 135 0.07 7.11 -1.63
N GLY A 136 0.07 5.89 -2.13
CA GLY A 136 1.25 5.12 -2.44
C GLY A 136 0.98 4.24 -3.64
N ALA A 137 2.03 3.78 -4.32
CA ALA A 137 1.87 2.74 -5.33
C ALA A 137 3.02 1.73 -5.26
N GLY A 138 2.70 0.50 -5.61
CA GLY A 138 3.68 -0.58 -5.77
C GLY A 138 3.62 -1.10 -7.21
N ILE A 139 4.76 -1.55 -7.71
CA ILE A 139 4.94 -1.98 -9.10
C ILE A 139 5.36 -3.44 -9.11
N LEU A 140 4.65 -4.26 -9.87
CA LEU A 140 5.12 -5.60 -10.24
C LEU A 140 5.62 -5.61 -11.69
N ALA A 141 6.83 -6.14 -11.89
CA ALA A 141 7.44 -6.38 -13.18
C ALA A 141 7.88 -7.84 -13.25
N ASP A 142 7.43 -8.57 -14.27
CA ASP A 142 7.69 -10.00 -14.43
C ASP A 142 7.31 -10.84 -13.19
N ASP A 143 6.10 -10.59 -12.66
CA ASP A 143 5.54 -11.24 -11.47
C ASP A 143 6.32 -10.99 -10.17
N ARG A 144 7.25 -10.01 -10.17
CA ARG A 144 8.08 -9.67 -9.02
C ARG A 144 7.90 -8.22 -8.62
N LEU A 145 7.95 -7.97 -7.33
CA LEU A 145 7.94 -6.61 -6.80
C LEU A 145 9.18 -5.84 -7.26
N HIS A 146 8.95 -4.74 -7.97
CA HIS A 146 10.00 -3.85 -8.44
C HIS A 146 10.21 -2.72 -7.43
N ARG A 147 11.33 -2.78 -6.70
CA ARG A 147 11.66 -1.80 -5.65
C ARG A 147 12.50 -0.63 -6.15
N GLY A 148 13.10 -0.74 -7.35
CA GLY A 148 14.08 0.23 -7.83
C GLY A 148 15.41 0.18 -7.07
N ALA A 149 16.26 1.15 -7.33
CA ALA A 149 17.63 1.18 -6.77
C ALA A 149 17.65 1.44 -5.25
N GLY A 150 16.73 2.25 -4.74
CA GLY A 150 16.67 2.66 -3.33
C GLY A 150 15.39 2.23 -2.60
N GLY A 151 14.63 1.28 -3.14
CA GLY A 151 13.39 0.83 -2.50
C GLY A 151 12.16 1.72 -2.74
N ALA A 152 12.30 2.84 -3.43
CA ALA A 152 11.26 3.87 -3.59
C ALA A 152 10.53 3.81 -4.96
N ALA A 153 10.68 2.73 -5.73
CA ALA A 153 9.92 2.60 -6.98
C ALA A 153 8.41 2.57 -6.69
N GLY A 154 7.65 3.34 -7.45
CA GLY A 154 6.21 3.48 -7.22
C GLY A 154 5.82 4.67 -6.35
N ASP A 155 6.76 5.43 -5.80
CA ASP A 155 6.46 6.66 -5.06
C ASP A 155 6.00 7.79 -6.02
N ILE A 156 4.77 7.66 -6.49
CA ILE A 156 4.10 8.67 -7.34
C ILE A 156 3.55 9.85 -6.53
N THR A 157 3.50 9.70 -5.22
CA THR A 157 2.90 10.64 -4.27
C THR A 157 3.57 12.00 -4.31
N HIS A 158 4.89 12.00 -4.46
CA HIS A 158 5.70 13.21 -4.45
C HIS A 158 6.01 13.77 -5.86
N THR A 159 5.31 13.26 -6.88
CA THR A 159 5.34 13.85 -8.23
C THR A 159 4.78 15.28 -8.21
N PRO A 160 5.54 16.28 -8.66
CA PRO A 160 5.02 17.65 -8.74
C PRO A 160 3.99 17.75 -9.87
N ILE A 161 2.84 18.38 -9.57
CA ILE A 161 1.78 18.62 -10.55
C ILE A 161 1.35 20.09 -10.53
N PRO A 162 0.98 20.68 -11.67
CA PRO A 162 0.59 22.09 -11.74
C PRO A 162 -0.57 22.46 -10.82
N ALA A 163 -1.53 21.57 -10.64
CA ALA A 163 -2.71 21.79 -9.80
C ALA A 163 -2.39 21.95 -8.30
N ALA A 164 -1.28 21.40 -7.83
CA ALA A 164 -0.82 21.55 -6.45
C ALA A 164 -0.04 22.87 -6.23
N ALA A 165 0.29 23.57 -7.32
CA ALA A 165 1.02 24.83 -7.33
C ALA A 165 2.22 24.80 -6.36
N ASP A 166 2.23 25.76 -5.41
CA ASP A 166 3.31 25.93 -4.45
C ASP A 166 2.95 25.39 -3.03
N THR A 167 1.97 24.47 -2.96
CA THR A 167 1.52 23.91 -1.69
C THR A 167 2.64 23.09 -1.03
N PRO A 168 3.02 23.41 0.23
CA PRO A 168 4.05 22.66 0.94
C PRO A 168 3.64 21.19 1.16
N CYS A 169 4.59 20.28 0.97
CA CYS A 169 4.42 18.85 1.22
C CYS A 169 5.24 18.39 2.44
N SER A 170 4.78 17.35 3.11
CA SER A 170 5.48 16.74 4.24
C SER A 170 6.88 16.19 3.91
N CYS A 171 7.17 15.91 2.63
CA CYS A 171 8.50 15.50 2.17
C CYS A 171 9.53 16.63 2.06
N GLY A 172 9.14 17.87 2.35
CA GLY A 172 9.97 19.07 2.23
C GLY A 172 9.89 19.77 0.87
N ASN A 173 9.35 19.13 -0.16
CA ASN A 173 9.09 19.72 -1.48
C ASN A 173 7.78 20.50 -1.51
N ARG A 174 7.47 21.09 -2.66
CA ARG A 174 6.20 21.79 -2.93
C ARG A 174 5.54 21.23 -4.18
N GLY A 175 4.23 21.37 -4.27
CA GLY A 175 3.48 21.00 -5.47
C GLY A 175 3.27 19.50 -5.66
N CYS A 176 3.46 18.68 -4.65
CA CYS A 176 3.30 17.23 -4.77
C CYS A 176 1.83 16.82 -4.95
N LEU A 177 1.59 15.75 -5.72
CA LEU A 177 0.28 15.11 -5.90
C LEU A 177 -0.44 14.86 -4.56
N GLU A 178 0.29 14.42 -3.53
CA GLU A 178 -0.20 14.16 -2.18
C GLU A 178 -1.04 15.32 -1.63
N THR A 179 -0.62 16.55 -1.92
CA THR A 179 -1.23 17.76 -1.34
C THR A 179 -2.62 18.09 -1.90
N VAL A 180 -3.05 17.43 -2.98
CA VAL A 180 -4.34 17.69 -3.65
C VAL A 180 -5.17 16.45 -3.93
N ALA A 181 -4.57 15.24 -3.84
CA ALA A 181 -5.24 14.01 -4.23
C ALA A 181 -5.42 12.99 -3.09
N SER A 182 -4.70 13.15 -1.96
CA SER A 182 -4.81 12.26 -0.82
C SER A 182 -6.06 12.51 0.04
N GLY A 183 -6.43 11.53 0.87
CA GLY A 183 -7.51 11.72 1.85
C GLY A 183 -7.22 12.84 2.84
N ALA A 184 -5.95 12.99 3.28
CA ALA A 184 -5.54 14.11 4.12
C ALA A 184 -5.69 15.46 3.40
N ALA A 185 -5.42 15.52 2.10
CA ALA A 185 -5.66 16.72 1.30
C ALA A 185 -7.15 17.05 1.20
N LEU A 186 -8.00 16.05 0.98
CA LEU A 186 -9.46 16.25 0.94
C LEU A 186 -10.02 16.75 2.28
N VAL A 187 -9.54 16.21 3.41
CA VAL A 187 -9.90 16.71 4.75
C VAL A 187 -9.51 18.19 4.89
N ARG A 188 -8.29 18.57 4.51
CA ARG A 188 -7.83 19.96 4.56
C ARG A 188 -8.71 20.87 3.68
N LEU A 189 -8.95 20.48 2.43
CA LEU A 189 -9.73 21.27 1.48
C LEU A 189 -11.19 21.45 1.93
N LEU A 190 -11.79 20.44 2.54
CA LEU A 190 -13.14 20.54 3.12
C LEU A 190 -13.17 21.48 4.32
N ARG A 191 -12.15 21.42 5.20
CA ARG A 191 -12.03 22.38 6.31
C ARG A 191 -11.91 23.81 5.85
N GLU A 192 -11.17 24.07 4.77
CA GLU A 192 -11.06 25.38 4.14
C GLU A 192 -12.41 25.88 3.58
N GLN A 193 -13.36 24.97 3.31
CA GLN A 193 -14.74 25.29 2.92
C GLN A 193 -15.71 25.35 4.12
N GLY A 194 -15.20 25.25 5.35
CA GLY A 194 -16.00 25.37 6.57
C GLY A 194 -16.64 24.05 7.06
N TYR A 195 -16.22 22.90 6.50
CA TYR A 195 -16.71 21.58 6.97
C TYR A 195 -16.02 21.14 8.25
N ASP A 196 -16.77 20.58 9.19
CA ASP A 196 -16.23 19.92 10.38
C ASP A 196 -15.91 18.45 10.06
N VAL A 197 -14.68 18.22 9.60
CA VAL A 197 -14.16 16.90 9.22
C VAL A 197 -12.78 16.69 9.86
N ALA A 198 -12.52 15.51 10.41
CA ALA A 198 -11.28 15.18 11.10
C ALA A 198 -10.41 14.17 10.35
N ALA A 199 -11.05 13.23 9.65
CA ALA A 199 -10.40 12.09 9.04
C ALA A 199 -10.94 11.79 7.64
N THR A 200 -10.22 10.94 6.90
CA THR A 200 -10.67 10.45 5.58
C THR A 200 -12.05 9.77 5.66
N ALA A 201 -12.37 9.13 6.77
CA ALA A 201 -13.68 8.51 6.97
C ALA A 201 -14.83 9.51 6.87
N ASP A 202 -14.64 10.75 7.35
CA ASP A 202 -15.64 11.81 7.25
C ASP A 202 -15.87 12.23 5.80
N VAL A 203 -14.79 12.29 5.01
CA VAL A 203 -14.86 12.55 3.56
C VAL A 203 -15.70 11.47 2.87
N LEU A 204 -15.45 10.18 3.21
CA LEU A 204 -16.21 9.07 2.65
C LEU A 204 -17.70 9.19 3.02
N ALA A 205 -18.01 9.55 4.26
CA ALA A 205 -19.39 9.73 4.72
C ALA A 205 -20.10 10.85 3.96
N LEU A 206 -19.45 12.00 3.77
CA LEU A 206 -20.02 13.11 3.00
C LEU A 206 -20.31 12.72 1.55
N VAL A 207 -19.35 12.07 0.87
CA VAL A 207 -19.54 11.65 -0.53
C VAL A 207 -20.64 10.60 -0.66
N ARG A 208 -20.73 9.63 0.26
CA ARG A 208 -21.80 8.62 0.29
C ARG A 208 -23.17 9.25 0.54
N ASN A 209 -23.22 10.37 1.27
CA ASN A 209 -24.43 11.16 1.49
C ASN A 209 -24.68 12.19 0.36
N ALA A 210 -23.97 12.06 -0.77
CA ALA A 210 -24.12 12.89 -1.96
C ALA A 210 -23.85 14.40 -1.72
N ASP A 211 -22.99 14.74 -0.76
CA ASP A 211 -22.57 16.14 -0.57
C ASP A 211 -21.88 16.66 -1.84
N PRO A 212 -22.33 17.78 -2.41
CA PRO A 212 -21.85 18.23 -3.72
C PRO A 212 -20.41 18.74 -3.69
N VAL A 213 -19.96 19.35 -2.59
CA VAL A 213 -18.62 19.88 -2.44
C VAL A 213 -17.63 18.72 -2.27
N ALA A 214 -17.89 17.80 -1.32
CA ALA A 214 -17.06 16.62 -1.10
C ALA A 214 -16.96 15.74 -2.35
N THR A 215 -18.07 15.56 -3.08
CA THR A 215 -18.10 14.81 -4.34
C THR A 215 -17.27 15.48 -5.43
N THR A 216 -17.33 16.80 -5.55
CA THR A 216 -16.56 17.57 -6.53
C THR A 216 -15.07 17.53 -6.23
N LEU A 217 -14.67 17.73 -4.97
CA LEU A 217 -13.28 17.64 -4.53
C LEU A 217 -12.71 16.22 -4.74
N THR A 218 -13.51 15.20 -4.41
CA THR A 218 -13.11 13.79 -4.60
C THR A 218 -12.92 13.45 -6.08
N ARG A 219 -13.81 13.92 -6.97
CA ARG A 219 -13.65 13.74 -8.42
C ARG A 219 -12.41 14.46 -8.94
N THR A 220 -12.14 15.66 -8.44
CA THR A 220 -10.95 16.44 -8.81
C THR A 220 -9.67 15.75 -8.37
N ALA A 221 -9.64 15.22 -7.14
CA ALA A 221 -8.53 14.41 -6.64
C ALA A 221 -8.26 13.17 -7.51
N GLY A 222 -9.35 12.47 -7.90
CA GLY A 222 -9.24 11.32 -8.83
C GLY A 222 -8.67 11.71 -10.19
N ARG A 223 -9.04 12.89 -10.72
CA ARG A 223 -8.47 13.39 -11.98
C ARG A 223 -6.97 13.64 -11.85
N HIS A 224 -6.52 14.30 -10.79
CA HIS A 224 -5.10 14.58 -10.58
C HIS A 224 -4.27 13.29 -10.43
N LEU A 225 -4.77 12.31 -9.70
CA LEU A 225 -4.13 11.01 -9.65
C LEU A 225 -4.11 10.34 -11.02
N GLY A 226 -5.20 10.42 -11.78
CA GLY A 226 -5.30 9.90 -13.14
C GLY A 226 -4.30 10.55 -14.11
N GLU A 227 -4.02 11.85 -13.99
CA GLU A 227 -2.99 12.56 -14.74
C GLU A 227 -1.59 11.95 -14.53
N VAL A 228 -1.22 11.69 -13.28
CA VAL A 228 0.06 11.04 -12.96
C VAL A 228 0.07 9.60 -13.45
N LEU A 229 -1.03 8.86 -13.27
CA LEU A 229 -1.15 7.48 -13.76
C LEU A 229 -1.10 7.37 -15.28
N CYS A 230 -1.53 8.38 -16.05
CA CYS A 230 -1.29 8.42 -17.49
C CYS A 230 0.20 8.32 -17.83
N THR A 231 1.04 9.07 -17.11
CA THR A 231 2.49 9.02 -17.30
C THR A 231 3.04 7.64 -16.95
N VAL A 232 2.57 7.05 -15.85
CA VAL A 232 2.97 5.70 -15.43
C VAL A 232 2.55 4.65 -16.46
N VAL A 233 1.31 4.72 -16.98
CA VAL A 233 0.79 3.80 -18.00
C VAL A 233 1.59 3.92 -19.30
N ASN A 234 1.87 5.14 -19.75
CA ASN A 234 2.67 5.36 -20.96
C ASN A 234 4.13 4.91 -20.82
N PHE A 235 4.72 5.06 -19.63
CA PHE A 235 6.14 4.75 -19.39
C PHE A 235 6.37 3.27 -19.09
N PHE A 236 5.54 2.69 -18.20
CA PHE A 236 5.72 1.32 -17.72
C PHE A 236 4.94 0.27 -18.52
N ASN A 237 3.86 0.69 -19.20
CA ASN A 237 2.97 -0.19 -19.98
C ASN A 237 2.46 -1.40 -19.17
N PRO A 238 1.78 -1.20 -18.03
CA PRO A 238 1.25 -2.29 -17.25
C PRO A 238 0.06 -2.95 -17.94
N GLY A 239 -0.15 -4.24 -17.70
CA GLY A 239 -1.39 -4.92 -18.11
C GLY A 239 -2.56 -4.61 -17.17
N ALA A 240 -2.30 -4.13 -15.95
CA ALA A 240 -3.33 -3.73 -15.00
C ALA A 240 -2.91 -2.59 -14.08
N VAL A 241 -3.91 -1.77 -13.71
CA VAL A 241 -3.86 -0.80 -12.60
C VAL A 241 -4.91 -1.21 -11.58
N TYR A 242 -4.49 -1.57 -10.37
CA TYR A 242 -5.37 -1.94 -9.28
C TYR A 242 -5.52 -0.77 -8.30
N LEU A 243 -6.76 -0.45 -7.93
CA LEU A 243 -7.07 0.69 -7.06
C LEU A 243 -7.57 0.19 -5.71
N GLY A 244 -6.79 0.42 -4.67
CA GLY A 244 -7.11 0.07 -3.29
C GLY A 244 -7.10 1.28 -2.36
N GLY A 245 -7.34 1.03 -1.08
CA GLY A 245 -7.46 2.06 -0.05
C GLY A 245 -8.85 2.70 0.01
N ALA A 246 -9.07 3.53 1.02
CA ALA A 246 -10.40 4.03 1.36
C ALA A 246 -11.06 4.87 0.25
N LEU A 247 -10.28 5.71 -0.45
CA LEU A 247 -10.81 6.55 -1.54
C LEU A 247 -11.24 5.75 -2.76
N SER A 248 -10.66 4.56 -3.00
CA SER A 248 -11.05 3.69 -4.11
C SER A 248 -12.45 3.09 -3.97
N THR A 249 -13.07 3.22 -2.81
CA THR A 249 -14.48 2.84 -2.59
C THR A 249 -15.47 3.90 -3.08
N LEU A 250 -14.98 5.06 -3.50
CA LEU A 250 -15.79 6.19 -3.98
C LEU A 250 -15.83 6.22 -5.50
N GLU A 251 -16.98 5.95 -6.08
CA GLU A 251 -17.16 5.94 -7.55
C GLU A 251 -16.74 7.26 -8.22
N PRO A 252 -17.00 8.46 -7.68
CA PRO A 252 -16.52 9.71 -8.26
C PRO A 252 -15.00 9.78 -8.41
N PHE A 253 -14.24 9.18 -7.49
CA PHE A 253 -12.78 9.10 -7.53
C PHE A 253 -12.30 8.13 -8.61
N VAL A 254 -12.82 6.92 -8.59
CA VAL A 254 -12.43 5.83 -9.51
C VAL A 254 -12.79 6.17 -10.96
N SER A 255 -14.00 6.67 -11.20
CA SER A 255 -14.43 7.08 -12.54
C SER A 255 -13.56 8.19 -13.10
N ALA A 256 -13.16 9.16 -12.27
CA ALA A 256 -12.29 10.25 -12.71
C ALA A 256 -10.89 9.73 -13.08
N ILE A 257 -10.32 8.80 -12.30
CA ILE A 257 -9.05 8.15 -12.64
C ILE A 257 -9.16 7.43 -13.99
N ARG A 258 -10.19 6.58 -14.15
CA ARG A 258 -10.40 5.83 -15.40
C ARG A 258 -10.53 6.76 -16.60
N SER A 259 -11.40 7.76 -16.49
CA SER A 259 -11.62 8.75 -17.55
C SER A 259 -10.30 9.43 -17.95
N GLN A 260 -9.50 9.83 -16.98
CA GLN A 260 -8.24 10.52 -17.22
C GLN A 260 -7.20 9.61 -17.89
N ILE A 261 -7.08 8.35 -17.47
CA ILE A 261 -6.17 7.40 -18.09
C ILE A 261 -6.57 7.13 -19.54
N TYR A 262 -7.86 6.84 -19.80
CA TYR A 262 -8.31 6.54 -21.15
C TYR A 262 -8.25 7.75 -22.10
N SER A 263 -8.37 8.96 -21.60
CA SER A 263 -8.27 10.19 -22.42
C SER A 263 -6.84 10.66 -22.65
N GLY A 264 -5.92 10.37 -21.72
CA GLY A 264 -4.56 10.92 -21.73
C GLY A 264 -3.45 9.94 -22.10
N ALA A 265 -3.65 8.64 -21.91
CA ALA A 265 -2.66 7.64 -22.28
C ALA A 265 -2.78 7.26 -23.77
N HIS A 266 -1.65 6.80 -24.33
CA HIS A 266 -1.62 6.38 -25.73
C HIS A 266 -2.55 5.18 -25.97
N PRO A 267 -3.37 5.16 -27.06
CA PRO A 267 -4.35 4.10 -27.31
C PRO A 267 -3.78 2.68 -27.33
N LEU A 268 -2.51 2.51 -27.72
CA LEU A 268 -1.83 1.21 -27.66
C LEU A 268 -1.70 0.71 -26.23
N MET A 269 -1.46 1.61 -25.27
CA MET A 269 -1.28 1.27 -23.86
C MET A 269 -2.60 0.97 -23.14
N THR A 270 -3.71 1.54 -23.65
CA THR A 270 -5.03 1.39 -23.02
C THR A 270 -5.89 0.30 -23.64
N ARG A 271 -5.48 -0.29 -24.78
CA ARG A 271 -6.27 -1.27 -25.52
C ARG A 271 -6.73 -2.44 -24.64
N ASP A 272 -5.80 -3.05 -23.93
CA ASP A 272 -6.03 -4.23 -23.08
C ASP A 272 -5.79 -3.95 -21.59
N LEU A 273 -5.63 -2.66 -21.23
CA LEU A 273 -5.38 -2.25 -19.86
C LEU A 273 -6.60 -2.52 -18.98
N VAL A 274 -6.39 -3.28 -17.92
CA VAL A 274 -7.40 -3.50 -16.88
C VAL A 274 -7.25 -2.45 -15.78
N ILE A 275 -8.30 -1.68 -15.50
CA ILE A 275 -8.36 -0.79 -14.33
C ILE A 275 -9.44 -1.35 -13.40
N ALA A 276 -9.03 -1.97 -12.32
CA ALA A 276 -9.92 -2.71 -11.43
C ALA A 276 -9.77 -2.25 -9.96
N PRO A 277 -10.83 -2.37 -9.15
CA PRO A 277 -10.70 -2.21 -7.72
C PRO A 277 -9.84 -3.33 -7.12
N SER A 278 -9.34 -3.10 -5.90
CA SER A 278 -8.68 -4.11 -5.07
C SER A 278 -9.57 -5.35 -4.95
N ALA A 279 -8.99 -6.53 -5.15
CA ALA A 279 -9.68 -7.82 -4.99
C ALA A 279 -9.70 -8.28 -3.54
N LEU A 280 -8.64 -7.98 -2.79
CA LEU A 280 -8.46 -8.40 -1.40
C LEU A 280 -8.86 -7.32 -0.38
N GLY A 281 -9.08 -6.08 -0.83
CA GLY A 281 -9.48 -5.00 0.05
C GLY A 281 -8.49 -4.77 1.20
N ALA A 282 -9.00 -4.83 2.43
CA ALA A 282 -8.19 -4.62 3.64
C ALA A 282 -7.17 -5.75 3.91
N ASP A 283 -7.30 -6.90 3.26
CA ASP A 283 -6.44 -8.05 3.48
C ASP A 283 -5.24 -8.08 2.53
N ALA A 284 -5.20 -7.19 1.54
CA ALA A 284 -4.16 -7.17 0.51
C ALA A 284 -2.74 -7.08 1.09
N ASN A 285 -2.54 -6.21 2.09
CA ASN A 285 -1.25 -6.05 2.75
C ASN A 285 -0.82 -7.31 3.50
N LEU A 286 -1.73 -7.94 4.24
CA LEU A 286 -1.45 -9.17 4.99
C LEU A 286 -1.04 -10.30 4.05
N VAL A 287 -1.78 -10.50 2.96
CA VAL A 287 -1.44 -11.49 1.93
C VAL A 287 -0.11 -11.15 1.28
N GLY A 288 0.12 -9.87 0.96
CA GLY A 288 1.34 -9.42 0.31
C GLY A 288 2.59 -9.66 1.14
N VAL A 289 2.61 -9.22 2.40
CA VAL A 289 3.79 -9.48 3.28
C VAL A 289 3.96 -10.96 3.58
N GLY A 290 2.88 -11.74 3.61
CA GLY A 290 2.94 -13.17 3.77
C GLY A 290 3.60 -13.85 2.58
N ARG A 291 3.28 -13.44 1.34
CA ARG A 291 3.95 -13.94 0.14
C ARG A 291 5.43 -13.56 0.08
N LEU A 292 5.76 -12.33 0.47
CA LEU A 292 7.16 -11.90 0.56
C LEU A 292 7.93 -12.70 1.61
N LEU A 293 7.29 -13.07 2.72
CA LEU A 293 7.88 -13.93 3.72
C LEU A 293 8.06 -15.37 3.21
N GLU A 294 7.06 -15.95 2.53
CA GLU A 294 7.19 -17.27 1.90
C GLU A 294 8.38 -17.31 0.94
N ASP A 295 8.51 -16.30 0.08
CA ASP A 295 9.64 -16.18 -0.86
C ASP A 295 10.99 -16.09 -0.13
N ALA A 296 11.05 -15.38 1.00
CA ALA A 296 12.26 -15.25 1.80
C ALA A 296 12.64 -16.55 2.55
N LEU A 297 11.66 -17.36 2.93
CA LEU A 297 11.87 -18.63 3.64
C LEU A 297 12.25 -19.79 2.71
N VAL A 298 11.94 -19.69 1.40
CA VAL A 298 12.35 -20.71 0.43
C VAL A 298 13.82 -20.49 0.06
N PRO A 299 14.73 -21.44 0.33
CA PRO A 299 16.13 -21.30 -0.06
C PRO A 299 16.25 -21.13 -1.57
N HIS A 300 17.06 -20.20 -2.03
CA HIS A 300 17.36 -19.93 -3.46
C HIS A 300 17.92 -21.15 -4.23
N ALA A 301 18.18 -22.26 -3.57
CA ALA A 301 18.75 -23.49 -4.12
C ALA A 301 17.83 -24.23 -5.13
N LEU A 302 16.55 -23.91 -5.19
CA LEU A 302 15.61 -24.55 -6.12
C LEU A 302 15.31 -23.73 -7.38
N ALA A 303 15.85 -22.53 -7.51
CA ALA A 303 15.55 -21.61 -8.62
C ALA A 303 16.49 -21.74 -9.83
N THR A 304 17.49 -22.62 -9.80
CA THR A 304 18.46 -22.79 -10.89
C THR A 304 18.46 -24.20 -11.47
N THR A 305 17.35 -24.61 -12.07
CA THR A 305 17.37 -25.59 -13.15
C THR A 305 17.13 -24.85 -14.47
N PRO A 306 18.15 -24.65 -15.32
CA PRO A 306 17.90 -24.22 -16.68
C PRO A 306 17.07 -25.30 -17.36
N SER A 307 15.90 -24.97 -17.87
CA SER A 307 15.19 -25.83 -18.81
C SER A 307 16.08 -25.97 -20.05
N GLU A 308 16.78 -27.08 -20.18
CA GLU A 308 17.34 -27.49 -21.47
C GLU A 308 16.19 -27.65 -22.44
N GLY A 309 15.97 -26.65 -23.31
CA GLY A 309 15.10 -26.77 -24.48
C GLY A 309 15.72 -27.73 -25.47
N PRO A 310 14.90 -28.54 -26.18
CA PRO A 310 15.39 -29.45 -27.19
C PRO A 310 15.97 -28.66 -28.37
N ARG A 311 17.10 -29.17 -28.89
CA ARG A 311 17.79 -28.70 -30.12
C ARG A 311 16.95 -28.89 -31.36
#